data_daad40bdd2abfdd4759db64e54d4014f
#
_entry.id   daad40bdd2abfdd4759db64e54d4014f
#
_cell.length_a   1.000
_cell.length_b   1.000
_cell.length_c   1.000
_cell.angle_alpha   90.00
_cell.angle_beta   90.00
_cell.angle_gamma   90.00
#
_symmetry.space_group_name_H-M   'P 1'
#
loop_
_entity.id
_entity.type
_entity.pdbx_description
1 polymer ?
#
loop_
_entity_poly.entity_id
_entity_poly.type
_entity_poly.pdbx_seq_one_letter_code
_entity_poly.pdbx_strand_id
1 'polypeptide(L)'
;MSENLLIRIGILVAGLILMAGIYLASRRPKKPDQGRRIEARGGRTEPTLGDEIRAELDAVPDDASPDRQPGLDLDAPLQNSELGKRVDDNFDKIVSLFVAARAGQTLRGPDILVAAEKAGLVFGHMNVFHRLIDRRPEAGPIFSVANILKPGSFDMAEIQSLETPAIAFFLTLPAPVPALEAWDTMLPTAQRMAELLDGIVLDEERNALGRQRIAHIRDELRAYDRQREAPPLTRPGRW
;
A
#
# COMPACT_ATOMS: atom_id res chain seq x y z
N MET A 1 14.91 -9.25 56.33
CA MET A 1 14.52 -9.16 54.91
C MET A 1 15.42 -8.15 54.28
N SER A 2 16.18 -8.54 53.25
CA SER A 2 17.17 -7.66 52.64
C SER A 2 16.50 -6.49 51.91
N GLU A 3 16.96 -5.25 52.09
CA GLU A 3 16.44 -4.03 51.44
C GLU A 3 16.28 -4.20 49.92
N ASN A 4 17.13 -4.97 49.31
CA ASN A 4 17.05 -5.32 47.88
C ASN A 4 15.78 -6.09 47.49
N LEU A 5 15.18 -6.85 48.40
CA LEU A 5 13.93 -7.58 48.14
C LEU A 5 12.73 -6.65 48.17
N LEU A 6 12.70 -5.68 49.07
CA LEU A 6 11.65 -4.67 49.14
C LEU A 6 11.64 -3.75 47.94
N ILE A 7 12.80 -3.36 47.44
CA ILE A 7 12.94 -2.53 46.23
C ILE A 7 12.45 -3.29 44.98
N ARG A 8 12.79 -4.59 44.86
CA ARG A 8 12.34 -5.42 43.72
C ARG A 8 10.82 -5.63 43.72
N ILE A 9 10.22 -5.85 44.91
CA ILE A 9 8.77 -5.96 45.04
C ILE A 9 8.09 -4.63 44.71
N GLY A 10 8.65 -3.50 45.16
CA GLY A 10 8.13 -2.16 44.83
C GLY A 10 8.10 -1.87 43.32
N ILE A 11 9.17 -2.23 42.60
CA ILE A 11 9.25 -2.06 41.14
C ILE A 11 8.21 -2.94 40.41
N LEU A 12 8.02 -4.21 40.85
CA LEU A 12 7.02 -5.11 40.27
C LEU A 12 5.60 -4.59 40.48
N VAL A 13 5.28 -4.08 41.67
CA VAL A 13 3.95 -3.54 41.99
C VAL A 13 3.69 -2.28 41.18
N ALA A 14 4.68 -1.37 41.06
CA ALA A 14 4.57 -0.16 40.24
C ALA A 14 4.37 -0.49 38.77
N GLY A 15 5.08 -1.49 38.22
CA GLY A 15 4.91 -1.98 36.85
C GLY A 15 3.53 -2.54 36.56
N LEU A 16 2.98 -3.32 37.55
CA LEU A 16 1.63 -3.88 37.45
C LEU A 16 0.53 -2.80 37.46
N ILE A 17 0.67 -1.78 38.31
CA ILE A 17 -0.26 -0.65 38.37
C ILE A 17 -0.24 0.14 37.05
N LEU A 18 0.95 0.38 36.48
CA LEU A 18 1.09 1.08 35.20
C LEU A 18 0.48 0.29 34.05
N MET A 19 0.68 -1.02 34.01
CA MET A 19 0.08 -1.90 33.01
C MET A 19 -1.44 -1.95 33.12
N ALA A 20 -1.99 -2.02 34.35
CA ALA A 20 -3.42 -1.96 34.58
C ALA A 20 -4.03 -0.61 34.17
N GLY A 21 -3.32 0.50 34.42
CA GLY A 21 -3.72 1.84 33.96
C GLY A 21 -3.81 1.98 32.44
N ILE A 22 -2.82 1.46 31.72
CA ILE A 22 -2.80 1.45 30.25
C ILE A 22 -3.94 0.57 29.72
N TYR A 23 -4.17 -0.61 30.32
CA TYR A 23 -5.24 -1.51 29.90
C TYR A 23 -6.64 -0.92 30.08
N LEU A 24 -6.89 -0.22 31.20
CA LEU A 24 -8.14 0.47 31.47
C LEU A 24 -8.35 1.70 30.59
N ALA A 25 -7.29 2.46 30.28
CA ALA A 25 -7.34 3.59 29.37
C ALA A 25 -7.64 3.17 27.93
N SER A 26 -7.15 2.00 27.51
CA SER A 26 -7.38 1.44 26.17
C SER A 26 -8.80 0.94 25.94
N ARG A 27 -9.60 0.72 27.01
CA ARG A 27 -10.98 0.23 26.92
C ARG A 27 -12.05 1.30 26.88
N ARG A 28 -11.71 2.59 26.75
CA ARG A 28 -12.72 3.64 26.64
C ARG A 28 -13.39 3.60 25.28
N PRO A 29 -14.69 3.25 25.17
CA PRO A 29 -15.39 3.31 23.87
C PRO A 29 -15.54 4.76 23.45
N LYS A 30 -15.11 5.07 22.22
CA LYS A 30 -15.39 6.35 21.56
C LYS A 30 -16.92 6.47 21.42
N LYS A 31 -17.51 7.47 22.05
CA LYS A 31 -18.93 7.84 21.85
C LYS A 31 -19.11 8.31 20.41
N PRO A 32 -20.13 7.82 19.67
CA PRO A 32 -20.44 8.36 18.34
C PRO A 32 -20.98 9.77 18.51
N ASP A 33 -20.41 10.72 17.78
CA ASP A 33 -20.87 12.10 17.69
C ASP A 33 -22.21 12.12 16.94
N GLN A 34 -23.30 12.47 17.65
CA GLN A 34 -24.61 12.60 17.06
C GLN A 34 -24.66 13.93 16.31
N GLY A 35 -24.53 13.89 15.00
CA GLY A 35 -24.75 15.00 14.09
C GLY A 35 -26.12 15.64 14.30
N ARG A 36 -26.12 16.89 14.72
CA ARG A 36 -27.29 17.75 14.97
C ARG A 36 -27.96 18.06 13.64
N ARG A 37 -29.10 17.44 13.41
CA ARG A 37 -30.00 17.68 12.26
C ARG A 37 -30.55 19.09 12.36
N ILE A 38 -30.16 20.00 11.48
CA ILE A 38 -30.75 21.32 11.33
C ILE A 38 -31.96 21.18 10.38
N GLU A 39 -33.14 21.30 10.89
CA GLU A 39 -34.34 21.45 10.10
C GLU A 39 -34.41 22.87 9.50
N ALA A 40 -34.18 22.98 8.21
CA ALA A 40 -34.43 24.20 7.47
C ALA A 40 -35.88 24.19 6.95
N ARG A 41 -36.70 25.01 7.57
CA ARG A 41 -38.10 25.34 7.16
C ARG A 41 -38.06 26.54 6.24
N GLY A 42 -38.66 26.45 5.07
CA GLY A 42 -38.97 27.65 4.29
C GLY A 42 -38.82 27.44 2.78
N GLY A 43 -39.95 27.23 2.12
CA GLY A 43 -40.03 27.02 0.69
C GLY A 43 -39.75 28.28 -0.13
N ARG A 44 -39.12 28.04 -1.26
CA ARG A 44 -39.30 28.83 -2.48
C ARG A 44 -38.90 27.93 -3.65
N THR A 45 -39.86 27.53 -4.44
CA THR A 45 -39.69 26.78 -5.68
C THR A 45 -39.21 27.73 -6.75
N GLU A 46 -37.94 27.64 -7.15
CA GLU A 46 -37.46 28.12 -8.45
C GLU A 46 -37.26 26.92 -9.34
N PRO A 47 -37.76 26.89 -10.58
CA PRO A 47 -37.52 25.76 -11.49
C PRO A 47 -36.03 25.70 -11.84
N THR A 48 -35.40 24.61 -11.45
CA THR A 48 -33.99 24.36 -11.79
C THR A 48 -33.91 23.66 -13.13
N LEU A 49 -32.86 23.99 -13.87
CA LEU A 49 -32.48 23.45 -15.19
C LEU A 49 -32.58 21.91 -15.29
N GLY A 50 -32.65 21.21 -14.16
CA GLY A 50 -32.83 19.77 -14.07
C GLY A 50 -34.22 19.25 -14.45
N ASP A 51 -35.26 20.08 -14.33
CA ASP A 51 -36.65 19.67 -14.66
C ASP A 51 -36.91 19.79 -16.17
N GLU A 52 -36.26 20.73 -16.87
CA GLU A 52 -36.34 20.85 -18.33
C GLU A 52 -35.60 19.69 -19.03
N ILE A 53 -34.45 19.25 -18.50
CA ILE A 53 -33.71 18.11 -19.06
C ILE A 53 -34.48 16.79 -18.88
N ARG A 54 -35.27 16.67 -17.82
CA ARG A 54 -36.05 15.45 -17.56
C ARG A 54 -37.27 15.36 -18.47
N ALA A 55 -37.88 16.50 -18.83
CA ALA A 55 -38.99 16.53 -19.76
C ALA A 55 -38.59 16.25 -21.21
N GLU A 56 -37.35 16.55 -21.58
CA GLU A 56 -36.82 16.23 -22.92
C GLU A 56 -36.39 14.76 -23.06
N LEU A 57 -35.98 14.10 -21.97
CA LEU A 57 -35.61 12.66 -21.95
C LEU A 57 -36.84 11.73 -22.02
N ASP A 58 -38.00 12.15 -21.57
CA ASP A 58 -39.22 11.36 -21.64
C ASP A 58 -39.96 11.43 -23.01
N ALA A 59 -39.43 12.21 -23.96
CA ALA A 59 -40.04 12.43 -25.27
C ALA A 59 -39.38 11.60 -26.43
N VAL A 60 -38.46 10.67 -26.14
CA VAL A 60 -37.86 9.81 -27.16
C VAL A 60 -38.62 8.50 -27.28
N PRO A 61 -39.09 8.09 -28.47
CA PRO A 61 -39.83 6.85 -28.67
C PRO A 61 -38.90 5.63 -28.45
N ASP A 62 -39.41 4.70 -27.70
CA ASP A 62 -38.85 3.40 -27.31
C ASP A 62 -38.70 2.48 -28.55
N ASP A 63 -37.63 2.57 -29.29
CA ASP A 63 -37.19 1.52 -30.20
C ASP A 63 -35.68 1.64 -30.56
N ALA A 64 -34.80 1.35 -29.60
CA ALA A 64 -33.43 0.92 -29.86
C ALA A 64 -32.93 0.19 -28.61
N SER A 65 -32.67 -1.12 -28.73
CA SER A 65 -32.05 -1.92 -27.67
C SER A 65 -30.80 -1.24 -27.15
N PRO A 66 -30.71 -0.93 -25.85
CA PRO A 66 -29.48 -0.40 -25.30
C PRO A 66 -28.48 -1.55 -25.21
N ASP A 67 -27.45 -1.41 -26.02
CA ASP A 67 -26.17 -2.06 -25.78
C ASP A 67 -25.81 -1.78 -24.32
N ARG A 68 -25.89 -2.83 -23.48
CA ARG A 68 -25.57 -2.72 -22.06
C ARG A 68 -24.10 -2.36 -21.95
N GLN A 69 -23.82 -1.08 -21.81
CA GLN A 69 -22.56 -0.69 -21.18
C GLN A 69 -22.53 -1.34 -19.79
N PRO A 70 -21.51 -2.16 -19.46
CA PRO A 70 -21.36 -2.62 -18.08
C PRO A 70 -21.31 -1.38 -17.20
N GLY A 71 -22.30 -1.21 -16.32
CA GLY A 71 -22.33 -0.14 -15.35
C GLY A 71 -21.00 -0.20 -14.59
N LEU A 72 -20.23 0.87 -14.63
CA LEU A 72 -19.15 1.08 -13.69
C LEU A 72 -19.81 1.16 -12.31
N ASP A 73 -19.76 0.05 -11.58
CA ASP A 73 -20.08 0.01 -10.15
C ASP A 73 -19.01 0.83 -9.41
N LEU A 74 -19.24 2.13 -9.31
CA LEU A 74 -18.38 3.05 -8.56
C LEU A 74 -18.50 2.83 -7.04
N ASP A 75 -19.47 2.03 -6.60
CA ASP A 75 -19.69 1.68 -5.19
C ASP A 75 -19.16 0.28 -4.81
N ALA A 76 -18.50 -0.44 -5.73
CA ALA A 76 -17.85 -1.68 -5.36
C ALA A 76 -16.74 -1.37 -4.35
N PRO A 77 -16.78 -1.96 -3.14
CA PRO A 77 -15.72 -1.71 -2.17
C PRO A 77 -14.39 -2.16 -2.77
N LEU A 78 -13.47 -1.21 -2.98
CA LEU A 78 -12.11 -1.42 -3.48
C LEU A 78 -11.29 -2.39 -2.60
N GLN A 79 -11.87 -2.91 -1.53
CA GLN A 79 -11.23 -3.65 -0.46
C GLN A 79 -10.89 -5.11 -0.79
N ASN A 80 -11.34 -5.67 -1.92
CA ASN A 80 -11.08 -7.06 -2.31
C ASN A 80 -10.58 -7.20 -3.75
N SER A 81 -9.79 -6.26 -4.24
CA SER A 81 -9.20 -6.37 -5.58
C SER A 81 -8.20 -7.54 -5.62
N GLU A 82 -8.36 -8.44 -6.59
CA GLU A 82 -7.40 -9.52 -6.89
C GLU A 82 -6.18 -9.01 -7.70
N LEU A 83 -6.17 -7.72 -8.09
CA LEU A 83 -5.06 -7.11 -8.82
C LEU A 83 -3.78 -7.13 -7.98
N GLY A 84 -2.71 -7.67 -8.55
CA GLY A 84 -1.43 -7.77 -7.85
C GLY A 84 -1.34 -8.94 -6.88
N LYS A 85 -2.29 -9.88 -6.90
CA LYS A 85 -2.17 -11.14 -6.21
C LYS A 85 -1.08 -11.97 -6.88
N ARG A 86 -0.19 -12.56 -6.10
CA ARG A 86 0.84 -13.45 -6.62
C ARG A 86 0.22 -14.76 -7.09
N VAL A 87 0.74 -15.32 -8.17
CA VAL A 87 0.33 -16.64 -8.70
C VAL A 87 0.85 -17.77 -7.79
N ASP A 88 2.02 -17.56 -7.18
CA ASP A 88 2.66 -18.51 -6.25
C ASP A 88 3.06 -17.76 -4.97
N ASP A 89 2.66 -18.31 -3.83
CA ASP A 89 3.01 -17.77 -2.50
C ASP A 89 4.43 -18.14 -2.07
N ASN A 90 5.08 -19.07 -2.77
CA ASN A 90 6.47 -19.43 -2.48
C ASN A 90 7.42 -18.31 -2.90
N PHE A 91 8.33 -17.98 -2.01
CA PHE A 91 9.41 -17.05 -2.29
C PHE A 91 10.69 -17.48 -1.57
N ASP A 92 11.83 -17.13 -2.14
CA ASP A 92 13.14 -17.48 -1.61
C ASP A 92 13.99 -16.24 -1.26
N LYS A 93 13.64 -15.07 -1.78
CA LYS A 93 14.33 -13.82 -1.48
C LYS A 93 13.35 -12.62 -1.53
N ILE A 94 13.55 -11.68 -0.61
CA ILE A 94 12.88 -10.37 -0.62
C ILE A 94 13.96 -9.29 -0.68
N VAL A 95 13.77 -8.30 -1.55
CA VAL A 95 14.60 -7.10 -1.63
C VAL A 95 13.72 -5.91 -1.27
N SER A 96 14.15 -5.12 -0.30
CA SER A 96 13.35 -4.00 0.22
C SER A 96 14.06 -2.67 0.04
N LEU A 97 13.27 -1.64 -0.28
CA LEU A 97 13.65 -0.23 -0.22
C LEU A 97 12.58 0.53 0.58
N PHE A 98 12.97 1.66 1.12
CA PHE A 98 12.02 2.54 1.80
C PHE A 98 12.09 3.94 1.19
N VAL A 99 10.94 4.59 1.10
CA VAL A 99 10.86 6.03 0.87
C VAL A 99 10.38 6.64 2.19
N ALA A 100 11.29 7.35 2.86
CA ALA A 100 11.04 7.95 4.16
C ALA A 100 10.86 9.47 4.03
N ALA A 101 9.99 10.04 4.87
CA ALA A 101 9.89 11.47 5.04
C ALA A 101 11.19 12.05 5.58
N ARG A 102 11.46 13.31 5.30
CA ARG A 102 12.57 14.04 5.92
C ARG A 102 12.35 14.20 7.43
N ALA A 103 13.43 14.44 8.17
CA ALA A 103 13.36 14.60 9.62
C ALA A 103 12.33 15.66 10.02
N GLY A 104 11.42 15.29 10.92
CA GLY A 104 10.36 16.17 11.41
C GLY A 104 9.15 16.30 10.48
N GLN A 105 9.09 15.53 9.39
CA GLN A 105 7.96 15.49 8.44
C GLN A 105 7.29 14.12 8.41
N THR A 106 6.09 14.07 7.80
CA THR A 106 5.35 12.84 7.51
C THR A 106 4.94 12.82 6.05
N LEU A 107 4.80 11.64 5.48
CA LEU A 107 4.19 11.43 4.17
C LEU A 107 2.67 11.40 4.35
N ARG A 108 1.95 12.20 3.57
CA ARG A 108 0.49 12.29 3.66
C ARG A 108 -0.15 11.34 2.67
N GLY A 109 -1.24 10.70 3.09
CA GLY A 109 -1.95 9.72 2.27
C GLY A 109 -2.37 10.23 0.88
N PRO A 110 -2.97 11.44 0.75
CA PRO A 110 -3.30 12.01 -0.55
C PRO A 110 -2.10 12.18 -1.47
N ASP A 111 -0.96 12.61 -0.92
CA ASP A 111 0.28 12.79 -1.69
C ASP A 111 0.85 11.45 -2.14
N ILE A 112 0.78 10.42 -1.27
CA ILE A 112 1.17 9.04 -1.59
C ILE A 112 0.31 8.49 -2.74
N LEU A 113 -1.02 8.69 -2.69
CA LEU A 113 -1.93 8.24 -3.74
C LEU A 113 -1.58 8.85 -5.10
N VAL A 114 -1.42 10.18 -5.15
CA VAL A 114 -1.05 10.90 -6.38
C VAL A 114 0.34 10.49 -6.88
N ALA A 115 1.31 10.29 -5.98
CA ALA A 115 2.65 9.86 -6.34
C ALA A 115 2.64 8.42 -6.89
N ALA A 116 1.87 7.51 -6.28
CA ALA A 116 1.72 6.13 -6.73
C ALA A 116 1.11 6.06 -8.14
N GLU A 117 0.05 6.81 -8.39
CA GLU A 117 -0.58 6.90 -9.71
C GLU A 117 0.41 7.42 -10.77
N LYS A 118 1.12 8.53 -10.50
CA LYS A 118 2.14 9.10 -11.39
C LYS A 118 3.34 8.18 -11.61
N ALA A 119 3.63 7.29 -10.66
CA ALA A 119 4.67 6.29 -10.76
C ALA A 119 4.20 5.00 -11.46
N GLY A 120 2.94 4.94 -11.91
CA GLY A 120 2.36 3.79 -12.61
C GLY A 120 2.10 2.59 -11.68
N LEU A 121 1.82 2.85 -10.41
CA LEU A 121 1.39 1.84 -9.45
C LEU A 121 -0.13 1.74 -9.43
N VAL A 122 -0.64 0.53 -9.22
CA VAL A 122 -2.07 0.23 -9.13
C VAL A 122 -2.40 -0.24 -7.73
N PHE A 123 -3.44 0.30 -7.13
CA PHE A 123 -3.97 -0.17 -5.85
C PHE A 123 -4.67 -1.52 -6.04
N GLY A 124 -4.42 -2.49 -5.14
CA GLY A 124 -4.92 -3.84 -5.36
C GLY A 124 -4.90 -4.74 -4.13
N HIS A 125 -4.55 -5.99 -4.35
CA HIS A 125 -4.57 -7.07 -3.35
C HIS A 125 -3.88 -6.65 -2.04
N MET A 126 -4.43 -7.07 -0.91
CA MET A 126 -3.97 -6.72 0.45
C MET A 126 -4.01 -5.21 0.75
N ASN A 127 -4.74 -4.42 -0.04
CA ASN A 127 -4.83 -2.97 0.12
C ASN A 127 -3.46 -2.27 0.07
N VAL A 128 -2.60 -2.70 -0.85
CA VAL A 128 -1.29 -2.09 -1.12
C VAL A 128 -1.17 -1.74 -2.61
N PHE A 129 -0.18 -0.93 -2.96
CA PHE A 129 0.08 -0.61 -4.35
C PHE A 129 0.99 -1.66 -4.99
N HIS A 130 0.78 -1.93 -6.27
CA HIS A 130 1.52 -2.92 -7.05
C HIS A 130 2.03 -2.31 -8.36
N ARG A 131 3.23 -2.67 -8.77
CA ARG A 131 3.66 -2.53 -10.15
C ARG A 131 3.38 -3.82 -10.89
N LEU A 132 2.50 -3.77 -11.88
CA LEU A 132 2.12 -4.90 -12.71
C LEU A 132 2.88 -4.89 -14.03
N ILE A 133 2.93 -6.04 -14.70
CA ILE A 133 3.41 -6.11 -16.08
C ILE A 133 2.34 -5.53 -17.00
N ASP A 134 2.74 -4.61 -17.87
CA ASP A 134 1.85 -4.08 -18.88
C ASP A 134 1.29 -5.21 -19.75
N ARG A 135 -0.05 -5.24 -19.96
CA ARG A 135 -0.79 -6.25 -20.73
C ARG A 135 -0.85 -7.67 -20.14
N ARG A 136 -0.27 -7.92 -18.96
CA ARG A 136 -0.35 -9.23 -18.26
C ARG A 136 -0.49 -9.04 -16.75
N PRO A 137 -1.52 -8.35 -16.28
CA PRO A 137 -1.73 -8.09 -14.84
C PRO A 137 -1.94 -9.37 -14.03
N GLU A 138 -2.40 -10.45 -14.67
CA GLU A 138 -2.61 -11.77 -14.08
C GLU A 138 -1.30 -12.51 -13.73
N ALA A 139 -0.17 -12.08 -14.28
CA ALA A 139 1.13 -12.69 -13.96
C ALA A 139 1.62 -12.37 -12.54
N GLY A 140 0.91 -11.48 -11.85
CA GLY A 140 1.27 -11.00 -10.52
C GLY A 140 2.13 -9.74 -10.54
N PRO A 141 2.48 -9.21 -9.37
CA PRO A 141 3.22 -7.96 -9.26
C PRO A 141 4.71 -8.17 -9.49
N ILE A 142 5.34 -7.19 -10.17
CA ILE A 142 6.80 -7.09 -10.26
C ILE A 142 7.35 -6.77 -8.85
N PHE A 143 6.76 -5.77 -8.20
CA PHE A 143 7.01 -5.40 -6.81
C PHE A 143 5.76 -4.74 -6.22
N SER A 144 5.75 -4.55 -4.90
CA SER A 144 4.63 -3.94 -4.19
C SER A 144 5.11 -2.84 -3.24
N VAL A 145 4.19 -1.94 -2.88
CA VAL A 145 4.45 -0.81 -1.99
C VAL A 145 3.42 -0.80 -0.88
N ALA A 146 3.89 -0.87 0.36
CA ALA A 146 3.08 -0.94 1.57
C ALA A 146 3.37 0.22 2.52
N ASN A 147 2.45 0.47 3.44
CA ASN A 147 2.68 1.38 4.54
C ASN A 147 3.64 0.74 5.56
N ILE A 148 4.59 1.50 6.13
CA ILE A 148 5.47 0.98 7.19
C ILE A 148 4.73 0.83 8.52
N LEU A 149 3.65 1.56 8.73
CA LEU A 149 2.81 1.44 9.93
C LEU A 149 1.87 0.24 9.80
N LYS A 150 1.66 -0.47 10.90
CA LYS A 150 0.69 -1.57 10.94
C LYS A 150 -0.74 -1.05 10.69
N PRO A 151 -1.55 -1.78 9.93
CA PRO A 151 -1.38 -3.18 9.45
C PRO A 151 -0.49 -3.34 8.21
N GLY A 152 0.04 -2.29 7.61
CA GLY A 152 0.88 -2.34 6.40
C GLY A 152 0.12 -2.00 5.13
N SER A 153 -1.19 -1.91 5.20
CA SER A 153 -2.08 -1.56 4.09
C SER A 153 -2.40 -0.07 4.07
N PHE A 154 -3.00 0.38 2.97
CA PHE A 154 -3.58 1.71 2.83
C PHE A 154 -5.10 1.59 2.87
N ASP A 155 -5.75 2.24 3.83
CA ASP A 155 -7.20 2.34 3.84
C ASP A 155 -7.63 3.54 2.98
N MET A 156 -8.27 3.26 1.84
CA MET A 156 -8.72 4.30 0.93
C MET A 156 -9.82 5.18 1.53
N ALA A 157 -10.60 4.66 2.49
CA ALA A 157 -11.60 5.45 3.20
C ALA A 157 -10.96 6.48 4.15
N GLU A 158 -9.80 6.14 4.73
CA GLU A 158 -9.08 7.01 5.65
C GLU A 158 -7.85 7.67 5.02
N ILE A 159 -7.64 7.52 3.71
CA ILE A 159 -6.43 8.01 3.01
C ILE A 159 -6.20 9.52 3.20
N GLN A 160 -7.26 10.30 3.34
CA GLN A 160 -7.20 11.75 3.52
C GLN A 160 -6.54 12.15 4.86
N SER A 161 -6.67 11.31 5.87
CA SER A 161 -6.13 11.55 7.22
C SER A 161 -4.86 10.75 7.49
N LEU A 162 -4.45 9.89 6.55
CA LEU A 162 -3.26 9.05 6.72
C LEU A 162 -2.00 9.91 6.77
N GLU A 163 -1.20 9.70 7.81
CA GLU A 163 0.17 10.20 7.94
C GLU A 163 1.10 9.04 8.30
N THR A 164 2.20 8.90 7.57
CA THR A 164 3.18 7.84 7.80
C THR A 164 4.61 8.37 7.69
N PRO A 165 5.55 7.86 8.49
CA PRO A 165 6.95 8.27 8.38
C PRO A 165 7.63 7.71 7.13
N ALA A 166 7.14 6.60 6.57
CA ALA A 166 7.72 5.98 5.37
C ALA A 166 6.75 5.02 4.70
N ILE A 167 7.04 4.69 3.45
CA ILE A 167 6.45 3.58 2.70
C ILE A 167 7.54 2.58 2.32
N ALA A 168 7.19 1.30 2.27
CA ALA A 168 8.10 0.20 1.97
C ALA A 168 7.84 -0.35 0.58
N PHE A 169 8.87 -0.42 -0.24
CA PHE A 169 8.88 -1.16 -1.50
C PHE A 169 9.44 -2.55 -1.24
N PHE A 170 8.80 -3.57 -1.74
CA PHE A 170 9.31 -4.93 -1.61
C PHE A 170 9.14 -5.71 -2.91
N LEU A 171 10.28 -6.25 -3.35
CA LEU A 171 10.40 -7.15 -4.48
C LEU A 171 10.54 -8.56 -3.93
N THR A 172 9.55 -9.41 -4.17
CA THR A 172 9.54 -10.81 -3.72
C THR A 172 9.92 -11.70 -4.90
N LEU A 173 10.99 -12.48 -4.74
CA LEU A 173 11.51 -13.36 -5.77
C LEU A 173 11.14 -14.83 -5.50
N PRO A 174 10.82 -15.61 -6.56
CA PRO A 174 10.81 -15.23 -7.96
C PRO A 174 9.70 -14.22 -8.28
N ALA A 175 10.01 -13.25 -9.14
CA ALA A 175 9.06 -12.33 -9.70
C ALA A 175 8.61 -12.81 -11.11
N PRO A 176 7.54 -12.23 -11.68
CA PRO A 176 7.10 -12.58 -13.03
C PRO A 176 8.03 -12.09 -14.16
N VAL A 177 9.09 -11.38 -13.80
CA VAL A 177 10.21 -10.96 -14.67
C VAL A 177 11.53 -11.32 -14.01
N PRO A 178 12.67 -11.34 -14.74
CA PRO A 178 13.99 -11.56 -14.16
C PRO A 178 14.26 -10.61 -12.97
N ALA A 179 14.98 -11.10 -11.95
CA ALA A 179 15.19 -10.36 -10.71
C ALA A 179 15.89 -9.01 -10.93
N LEU A 180 16.87 -8.96 -11.84
CA LEU A 180 17.56 -7.73 -12.20
C LEU A 180 16.61 -6.73 -12.90
N GLU A 181 15.75 -7.20 -13.80
CA GLU A 181 14.76 -6.37 -14.50
C GLU A 181 13.72 -5.80 -13.50
N ALA A 182 13.27 -6.64 -12.57
CA ALA A 182 12.36 -6.20 -11.50
C ALA A 182 12.99 -5.08 -10.65
N TRP A 183 14.27 -5.22 -10.29
CA TRP A 183 15.01 -4.18 -9.59
C TRP A 183 15.17 -2.90 -10.41
N ASP A 184 15.52 -3.04 -11.70
CA ASP A 184 15.69 -1.91 -12.61
C ASP A 184 14.36 -1.17 -12.90
N THR A 185 13.24 -1.82 -12.58
CA THR A 185 11.92 -1.18 -12.56
C THR A 185 11.60 -0.56 -11.19
N MET A 186 11.94 -1.25 -10.08
CA MET A 186 11.63 -0.80 -8.73
C MET A 186 12.43 0.43 -8.31
N LEU A 187 13.75 0.45 -8.56
CA LEU A 187 14.62 1.54 -8.12
C LEU A 187 14.23 2.90 -8.69
N PRO A 188 14.02 3.08 -10.02
CA PRO A 188 13.57 4.36 -10.57
C PRO A 188 12.18 4.77 -10.06
N THR A 189 11.28 3.80 -9.84
CA THR A 189 9.95 4.07 -9.27
C THR A 189 10.07 4.61 -7.83
N ALA A 190 10.92 3.99 -6.99
CA ALA A 190 11.16 4.46 -5.63
C ALA A 190 11.80 5.85 -5.61
N GLN A 191 12.76 6.12 -6.50
CA GLN A 191 13.38 7.45 -6.66
C GLN A 191 12.35 8.49 -7.10
N ARG A 192 11.51 8.15 -8.08
CA ARG A 192 10.45 9.05 -8.55
C ARG A 192 9.42 9.35 -7.46
N MET A 193 9.01 8.36 -6.68
CA MET A 193 8.12 8.59 -5.55
C MET A 193 8.79 9.42 -4.45
N ALA A 194 10.08 9.21 -4.18
CA ALA A 194 10.82 10.04 -3.23
C ALA A 194 10.88 11.51 -3.68
N GLU A 195 11.09 11.78 -4.97
CA GLU A 195 11.03 13.15 -5.53
C GLU A 195 9.65 13.78 -5.36
N LEU A 196 8.58 13.04 -5.66
CA LEU A 196 7.21 13.54 -5.58
C LEU A 196 6.74 13.80 -4.15
N LEU A 197 7.28 13.04 -3.19
CA LEU A 197 6.93 13.10 -1.76
C LEU A 197 7.92 13.92 -0.93
N ASP A 198 8.92 14.57 -1.55
CA ASP A 198 10.06 15.22 -0.86
C ASP A 198 10.72 14.29 0.18
N GLY A 199 10.83 13.01 -0.17
CA GLY A 199 11.35 11.96 0.70
C GLY A 199 12.79 11.57 0.34
N ILE A 200 13.28 10.56 1.05
CA ILE A 200 14.62 9.98 0.88
C ILE A 200 14.49 8.48 0.65
N VAL A 201 15.22 7.94 -0.34
CA VAL A 201 15.29 6.49 -0.57
C VAL A 201 16.32 5.88 0.38
N LEU A 202 15.87 4.86 1.13
CA LEU A 202 16.70 4.12 2.08
C LEU A 202 16.76 2.65 1.66
N ASP A 203 17.85 1.98 2.05
CA ASP A 203 18.03 0.54 1.91
C ASP A 203 17.31 -0.27 3.01
N GLU A 204 17.48 -1.60 3.01
CA GLU A 204 16.89 -2.49 4.01
C GLU A 204 17.37 -2.23 5.43
N GLU A 205 18.59 -1.70 5.59
CA GLU A 205 19.18 -1.31 6.88
C GLU A 205 18.79 0.11 7.30
N ARG A 206 17.94 0.79 6.49
CA ARG A 206 17.48 2.17 6.67
C ARG A 206 18.60 3.22 6.55
N ASN A 207 19.65 2.91 5.82
CA ASN A 207 20.68 3.87 5.43
C ASN A 207 20.28 4.52 4.09
N ALA A 208 20.75 5.75 3.85
CA ALA A 208 20.55 6.40 2.56
C ALA A 208 21.13 5.53 1.44
N LEU A 209 20.32 5.25 0.42
CA LEU A 209 20.69 4.34 -0.67
C LEU A 209 21.84 4.92 -1.51
N GLY A 210 23.06 4.44 -1.29
CA GLY A 210 24.26 4.87 -2.00
C GLY A 210 24.58 4.02 -3.24
N ARG A 211 25.44 4.55 -4.11
CA ARG A 211 25.85 3.89 -5.37
C ARG A 211 26.45 2.50 -5.14
N GLN A 212 27.22 2.32 -4.08
CA GLN A 212 27.83 1.01 -3.75
C GLN A 212 26.77 -0.03 -3.41
N ARG A 213 25.75 0.34 -2.62
CA ARG A 213 24.66 -0.56 -2.26
C ARG A 213 23.84 -0.95 -3.49
N ILE A 214 23.54 0.02 -4.37
CA ILE A 214 22.88 -0.24 -5.66
C ILE A 214 23.68 -1.24 -6.49
N ALA A 215 25.00 -1.05 -6.63
CA ALA A 215 25.86 -1.97 -7.40
C ALA A 215 25.85 -3.37 -6.78
N HIS A 216 25.96 -3.47 -5.47
CA HIS A 216 25.95 -4.74 -4.74
C HIS A 216 24.64 -5.50 -4.95
N ILE A 217 23.50 -4.85 -4.77
CA ILE A 217 22.17 -5.46 -5.01
C ILE A 217 22.04 -5.94 -6.46
N ARG A 218 22.48 -5.13 -7.44
CA ARG A 218 22.48 -5.55 -8.86
C ARG A 218 23.31 -6.80 -9.11
N ASP A 219 24.48 -6.92 -8.49
CA ASP A 219 25.35 -8.09 -8.65
C ASP A 219 24.75 -9.34 -7.99
N GLU A 220 24.12 -9.19 -6.83
CA GLU A 220 23.37 -10.27 -6.18
C GLU A 220 22.20 -10.77 -7.06
N LEU A 221 21.44 -9.85 -7.65
CA LEU A 221 20.30 -10.21 -8.49
C LEU A 221 20.72 -10.85 -9.81
N ARG A 222 21.84 -10.40 -10.41
CA ARG A 222 22.44 -11.11 -11.54
C ARG A 222 22.87 -12.53 -11.18
N ALA A 223 23.45 -12.72 -10.00
CA ALA A 223 23.82 -14.05 -9.54
C ALA A 223 22.59 -14.93 -9.32
N TYR A 224 21.52 -14.37 -8.75
CA TYR A 224 20.24 -15.04 -8.56
C TYR A 224 19.65 -15.50 -9.90
N ASP A 225 19.56 -14.61 -10.90
CA ASP A 225 19.03 -14.94 -12.23
C ASP A 225 19.84 -16.05 -12.89
N ARG A 226 21.19 -15.98 -12.87
CA ARG A 226 22.07 -17.03 -13.40
C ARG A 226 21.86 -18.40 -12.74
N GLN A 227 21.61 -18.43 -11.43
CA GLN A 227 21.35 -19.69 -10.73
C GLN A 227 20.05 -20.34 -11.15
N ARG A 228 19.03 -19.54 -11.50
CA ARG A 228 17.73 -20.03 -11.94
C ARG A 228 17.68 -20.41 -13.42
N GLU A 229 18.48 -19.75 -14.24
CA GLU A 229 18.62 -20.06 -15.68
C GLU A 229 19.54 -21.26 -15.94
N ALA A 230 20.43 -21.61 -14.98
CA ALA A 230 21.34 -22.72 -15.13
C ALA A 230 20.56 -24.05 -15.28
N PRO A 231 20.79 -24.84 -16.35
CA PRO A 231 20.18 -26.15 -16.47
C PRO A 231 20.57 -27.01 -15.26
N PRO A 232 19.68 -27.89 -14.75
CA PRO A 232 20.01 -28.76 -13.64
C PRO A 232 21.23 -29.58 -14.01
N LEU A 233 22.25 -29.55 -13.14
CA LEU A 233 23.47 -30.35 -13.34
C LEU A 233 23.06 -31.80 -13.44
N THR A 234 22.92 -32.32 -14.65
CA THR A 234 22.75 -33.76 -14.90
C THR A 234 23.99 -34.44 -14.37
N ARG A 235 23.85 -35.29 -13.33
CA ARG A 235 24.94 -36.16 -12.88
C ARG A 235 25.42 -36.95 -14.09
N PRO A 236 26.74 -36.92 -14.43
CA PRO A 236 27.22 -37.78 -15.49
C PRO A 236 26.85 -39.20 -15.15
N GLY A 237 26.17 -39.88 -16.09
CA GLY A 237 25.78 -41.28 -15.94
C GLY A 237 27.02 -42.10 -15.61
N ARG A 238 26.99 -42.85 -14.51
CA ARG A 238 27.98 -43.85 -14.20
C ARG A 238 27.96 -44.90 -15.33
N TRP A 239 29.01 -44.97 -16.10
CA TRP A 239 29.29 -46.05 -17.06
C TRP A 239 29.64 -47.32 -16.28
#